data_5483dfa3cc4673b0253167f3dc5841ce
#
_entry.id   5483dfa3cc4673b0253167f3dc5841ce
#
_cell.length_a   1.000
_cell.length_b   1.000
_cell.length_c   1.000
_cell.angle_alpha   90.00
_cell.angle_beta   90.00
_cell.angle_gamma   90.00
#
_symmetry.space_group_name_H-M   'P 1'
#
loop_
_entity.id
_entity.type
_entity.pdbx_description
1 polymer ?
#
loop_
_entity_poly.entity_id
_entity_poly.type
_entity_poly.pdbx_seq_one_letter_code
_entity_poly.pdbx_strand_id
1 'polypeptide(L)'
;MKQQFESVRSGFLLLLAAFIWGIAFVAQSVGMDYMGPCTFNASRFLIGGVVLLPVIWTKERMEEKKGATGALAKKNKSGALLPGGVCCGIALCAASLLQQFGIRYTSVGKAGFLTTLYIVIVPLLGIFVRRIPGVKVWCSVVAALIGMYLLCISGSVRIELGDALVIGCALVFSIHILVVDYFAEQVDGVKLSCLQFLTSGVICLVLAFLTEHPSWDALFAGIVPVLYAGVLSSGVGYTLQVVGQKKVEPTAASLLLSMESVFSVLAGWVILGPVSYTHLTLPTILLV
;
A
#
# COMPACT_ATOMS: atom_id res chain seq x y z
N MET A 1 5.53 -24.51 18.53
CA MET A 1 4.97 -24.87 17.23
C MET A 1 3.83 -23.94 16.79
N LYS A 2 2.74 -23.75 17.55
CA LYS A 2 1.58 -22.93 17.12
C LYS A 2 1.94 -21.48 16.82
N GLN A 3 2.74 -20.83 17.67
CA GLN A 3 3.15 -19.43 17.51
C GLN A 3 4.08 -19.23 16.28
N GLN A 4 4.98 -20.19 16.03
CA GLN A 4 5.87 -20.18 14.86
C GLN A 4 5.06 -20.37 13.57
N PHE A 5 4.06 -21.24 13.57
CA PHE A 5 3.17 -21.45 12.43
C PHE A 5 2.33 -20.17 12.13
N GLU A 6 1.83 -19.49 13.16
CA GLU A 6 1.09 -18.23 13.00
C GLU A 6 1.99 -17.12 12.42
N SER A 7 3.25 -17.03 12.85
CA SER A 7 4.21 -16.05 12.31
C SER A 7 4.54 -16.34 10.84
N VAL A 8 4.79 -17.58 10.48
CA VAL A 8 5.07 -17.99 9.07
C VAL A 8 3.86 -17.68 8.17
N ARG A 9 2.66 -18.04 8.64
CA ARG A 9 1.41 -17.71 7.92
C ARG A 9 1.26 -16.20 7.70
N SER A 10 1.51 -15.40 8.73
CA SER A 10 1.42 -13.93 8.66
C SER A 10 2.46 -13.37 7.70
N GLY A 11 3.69 -13.89 7.70
CA GLY A 11 4.72 -13.52 6.74
C GLY A 11 4.31 -13.82 5.29
N PHE A 12 3.68 -14.98 5.05
CA PHE A 12 3.16 -15.32 3.72
C PHE A 12 2.04 -14.35 3.26
N LEU A 13 1.15 -13.93 4.18
CA LEU A 13 0.11 -12.95 3.84
C LEU A 13 0.73 -11.60 3.43
N LEU A 14 1.79 -11.17 4.10
CA LEU A 14 2.51 -9.94 3.76
C LEU A 14 3.23 -10.04 2.41
N LEU A 15 3.85 -11.18 2.10
CA LEU A 15 4.45 -11.40 0.78
C LEU A 15 3.41 -11.43 -0.34
N LEU A 16 2.24 -12.01 -0.09
CA LEU A 16 1.13 -11.99 -1.05
C LEU A 16 0.61 -10.56 -1.26
N ALA A 17 0.53 -9.77 -0.21
CA ALA A 17 0.20 -8.35 -0.32
C ALA A 17 1.24 -7.61 -1.17
N ALA A 18 2.53 -7.83 -0.94
CA ALA A 18 3.62 -7.26 -1.72
C ALA A 18 3.54 -7.63 -3.20
N PHE A 19 3.21 -8.88 -3.53
CA PHE A 19 3.00 -9.33 -4.91
C PHE A 19 1.84 -8.58 -5.59
N ILE A 20 0.70 -8.50 -4.91
CA ILE A 20 -0.48 -7.77 -5.42
C ILE A 20 -0.14 -6.30 -5.64
N TRP A 21 0.61 -5.68 -4.73
CA TRP A 21 0.98 -4.27 -4.83
C TRP A 21 2.04 -4.01 -5.90
N GLY A 22 2.97 -4.94 -6.11
CA GLY A 22 3.92 -4.84 -7.22
C GLY A 22 3.21 -4.71 -8.56
N ILE A 23 2.21 -5.55 -8.83
CA ILE A 23 1.37 -5.43 -10.02
C ILE A 23 0.52 -4.15 -10.00
N ALA A 24 0.07 -3.71 -8.81
CA ALA A 24 -0.74 -2.51 -8.67
C ALA A 24 -0.02 -1.23 -9.10
N PHE A 25 1.32 -1.17 -9.04
CA PHE A 25 2.07 -0.04 -9.58
C PHE A 25 1.85 0.13 -11.09
N VAL A 26 1.76 -0.98 -11.84
CA VAL A 26 1.42 -0.95 -13.27
C VAL A 26 -0.01 -0.44 -13.46
N ALA A 27 -0.97 -0.98 -12.71
CA ALA A 27 -2.36 -0.53 -12.79
C ALA A 27 -2.51 0.96 -12.41
N GLN A 28 -1.77 1.44 -11.41
CA GLN A 28 -1.75 2.85 -11.02
C GLN A 28 -1.17 3.74 -12.12
N SER A 29 -0.10 3.31 -12.78
CA SER A 29 0.51 4.04 -13.89
C SER A 29 -0.44 4.13 -15.08
N VAL A 30 -1.00 3.00 -15.52
CA VAL A 30 -1.98 2.96 -16.62
C VAL A 30 -3.25 3.74 -16.29
N GLY A 31 -3.68 3.73 -15.02
CA GLY A 31 -4.85 4.50 -14.58
C GLY A 31 -4.70 6.01 -14.77
N MET A 32 -3.46 6.53 -14.75
CA MET A 32 -3.19 7.96 -14.95
C MET A 32 -3.37 8.42 -16.41
N ASP A 33 -3.46 7.51 -17.36
CA ASP A 33 -3.77 7.82 -18.76
C ASP A 33 -5.25 8.19 -18.95
N TYR A 34 -6.12 7.78 -18.01
CA TYR A 34 -7.57 7.96 -18.09
C TYR A 34 -8.11 9.01 -17.15
N MET A 35 -7.54 9.16 -15.96
CA MET A 35 -8.09 10.03 -14.92
C MET A 35 -7.02 10.61 -14.00
N GLY A 36 -7.37 11.66 -13.26
CA GLY A 36 -6.47 12.30 -12.31
C GLY A 36 -6.20 11.45 -11.06
N PRO A 37 -5.13 11.79 -10.30
CA PRO A 37 -4.70 11.06 -9.11
C PRO A 37 -5.76 10.96 -8.01
N CYS A 38 -6.53 12.04 -7.78
CA CYS A 38 -7.58 12.07 -6.76
C CYS A 38 -8.75 11.19 -7.16
N THR A 39 -9.19 11.26 -8.43
CA THR A 39 -10.29 10.44 -8.97
C THR A 39 -9.94 8.95 -8.93
N PHE A 40 -8.72 8.59 -9.33
CA PHE A 40 -8.26 7.20 -9.28
C PHE A 40 -8.23 6.67 -7.83
N ASN A 41 -7.66 7.44 -6.90
CA ASN A 41 -7.59 7.05 -5.49
C ASN A 41 -8.98 6.96 -4.85
N ALA A 42 -9.89 7.92 -5.14
CA ALA A 42 -11.27 7.86 -4.68
C ALA A 42 -11.96 6.57 -5.15
N SER A 43 -11.88 6.28 -6.44
CA SER A 43 -12.52 5.11 -7.04
C SER A 43 -11.99 3.81 -6.44
N ARG A 44 -10.67 3.62 -6.38
CA ARG A 44 -10.09 2.38 -5.85
C ARG A 44 -10.38 2.15 -4.38
N PHE A 45 -10.36 3.21 -3.54
CA PHE A 45 -10.62 3.06 -2.12
C PHE A 45 -12.10 2.85 -1.81
N LEU A 46 -13.01 3.55 -2.50
CA LEU A 46 -14.44 3.31 -2.33
C LEU A 46 -14.82 1.89 -2.77
N ILE A 47 -14.30 1.40 -3.91
CA ILE A 47 -14.50 0.02 -4.34
C ILE A 47 -13.92 -0.95 -3.31
N GLY A 48 -12.70 -0.71 -2.81
CA GLY A 48 -12.09 -1.54 -1.77
C GLY A 48 -12.92 -1.61 -0.50
N GLY A 49 -13.47 -0.46 -0.05
CA GLY A 49 -14.39 -0.41 1.09
C GLY A 49 -15.67 -1.20 0.85
N VAL A 50 -16.33 -1.01 -0.29
CA VAL A 50 -17.58 -1.69 -0.65
C VAL A 50 -17.39 -3.21 -0.76
N VAL A 51 -16.29 -3.66 -1.37
CA VAL A 51 -15.97 -5.10 -1.50
C VAL A 51 -15.78 -5.79 -0.14
N LEU A 52 -15.37 -5.05 0.89
CA LEU A 52 -15.20 -5.62 2.23
C LEU A 52 -16.52 -5.72 3.03
N LEU A 53 -17.57 -4.99 2.66
CA LEU A 53 -18.85 -5.04 3.38
C LEU A 53 -19.46 -6.45 3.42
N PRO A 54 -19.60 -7.18 2.30
CA PRO A 54 -20.11 -8.56 2.33
C PRO A 54 -19.18 -9.51 3.11
N VAL A 55 -17.87 -9.27 3.10
CA VAL A 55 -16.91 -10.08 3.87
C VAL A 55 -17.13 -9.87 5.37
N ILE A 56 -17.33 -8.62 5.80
CA ILE A 56 -17.64 -8.29 7.20
C ILE A 56 -18.95 -8.95 7.62
N TRP A 57 -19.99 -8.79 6.82
CA TRP A 57 -21.32 -9.33 7.11
C TRP A 57 -21.33 -10.87 7.21
N THR A 58 -20.68 -11.56 6.27
CA THR A 58 -20.58 -13.03 6.31
C THR A 58 -19.79 -13.51 7.52
N LYS A 59 -18.71 -12.80 7.87
CA LYS A 59 -17.90 -13.10 9.05
C LYS A 59 -18.71 -12.95 10.34
N GLU A 60 -19.43 -11.85 10.50
CA GLU A 60 -20.29 -11.61 11.66
C GLU A 60 -21.36 -12.70 11.81
N ARG A 61 -22.04 -13.05 10.73
CA ARG A 61 -23.04 -14.15 10.76
C ARG A 61 -22.44 -15.51 11.13
N MET A 62 -21.22 -15.79 10.66
CA MET A 62 -20.55 -17.06 11.01
C MET A 62 -20.14 -17.08 12.49
N GLU A 63 -19.79 -15.96 13.05
CA GLU A 63 -19.40 -15.82 14.46
C GLU A 63 -20.62 -15.88 15.39
N GLU A 64 -21.72 -15.29 15.01
CA GLU A 64 -23.02 -15.42 15.70
C GLU A 64 -23.48 -16.89 15.79
N LYS A 65 -23.40 -17.64 14.67
CA LYS A 65 -23.74 -19.06 14.63
C LYS A 65 -22.86 -19.94 15.52
N LYS A 66 -21.62 -19.52 15.80
CA LYS A 66 -20.67 -20.23 16.68
C LYS A 66 -20.85 -19.89 18.16
N GLY A 67 -21.81 -19.05 18.54
CA GLY A 67 -21.99 -18.59 19.91
C GLY A 67 -20.87 -17.70 20.44
N ALA A 68 -20.01 -17.21 19.55
CA ALA A 68 -18.80 -16.45 19.90
C ALA A 68 -19.06 -14.93 20.07
N THR A 69 -20.32 -14.52 20.08
CA THR A 69 -20.75 -13.11 20.15
C THR A 69 -20.16 -12.35 21.36
N GLY A 70 -19.94 -13.03 22.48
CA GLY A 70 -19.34 -12.42 23.67
C GLY A 70 -17.84 -12.19 23.59
N ALA A 71 -17.09 -13.01 22.85
CA ALA A 71 -15.63 -12.89 22.74
C ALA A 71 -15.20 -11.77 21.76
N LEU A 72 -16.00 -11.51 20.74
CA LEU A 72 -15.78 -10.44 19.77
C LEU A 72 -16.20 -9.05 20.25
N ALA A 73 -17.29 -8.97 20.99
CA ALA A 73 -17.67 -7.74 21.71
C ALA A 73 -16.57 -7.30 22.69
N LYS A 74 -15.86 -8.28 23.28
CA LYS A 74 -14.72 -8.03 24.18
C LYS A 74 -13.43 -7.68 23.44
N LYS A 75 -13.27 -8.05 22.14
CA LYS A 75 -12.09 -7.76 21.33
C LYS A 75 -12.20 -6.41 20.62
N ASN A 76 -13.40 -5.96 20.30
CA ASN A 76 -13.63 -4.57 19.93
C ASN A 76 -13.66 -3.76 21.23
N LYS A 77 -12.51 -3.22 21.66
CA LYS A 77 -12.56 -2.14 22.67
C LYS A 77 -13.52 -1.10 22.10
N SER A 78 -14.71 -1.04 22.69
CA SER A 78 -15.78 -0.14 22.29
C SER A 78 -15.20 1.26 22.17
N GLY A 79 -15.08 1.77 20.96
CA GLY A 79 -14.56 3.10 20.67
C GLY A 79 -13.24 3.20 19.90
N ALA A 80 -12.39 2.14 19.79
CA ALA A 80 -11.10 2.24 19.10
C ALA A 80 -11.20 2.08 17.55
N LEU A 81 -12.28 1.50 17.04
CA LEU A 81 -12.44 1.22 15.61
C LEU A 81 -12.56 2.50 14.79
N LEU A 82 -13.42 3.43 15.21
CA LEU A 82 -13.65 4.67 14.47
C LEU A 82 -12.39 5.56 14.44
N PRO A 83 -11.75 5.92 15.58
CA PRO A 83 -10.52 6.70 15.53
C PRO A 83 -9.39 5.95 14.80
N GLY A 84 -9.28 4.64 14.95
CA GLY A 84 -8.30 3.84 14.23
C GLY A 84 -8.49 3.88 12.72
N GLY A 85 -9.72 3.67 12.25
CA GLY A 85 -10.05 3.73 10.82
C GLY A 85 -9.84 5.12 10.22
N VAL A 86 -10.18 6.17 10.97
CA VAL A 86 -9.97 7.57 10.53
C VAL A 86 -8.47 7.90 10.49
N CYS A 87 -7.70 7.58 11.54
CA CYS A 87 -6.25 7.83 11.56
C CYS A 87 -5.52 7.04 10.47
N CYS A 88 -5.80 5.74 10.33
CA CYS A 88 -5.24 4.93 9.24
C CYS A 88 -5.66 5.48 7.88
N GLY A 89 -6.93 5.89 7.72
CA GLY A 89 -7.48 6.42 6.48
C GLY A 89 -6.84 7.74 6.06
N ILE A 90 -6.62 8.67 6.98
CA ILE A 90 -5.94 9.94 6.69
C ILE A 90 -4.49 9.69 6.26
N ALA A 91 -3.76 8.83 7.00
CA ALA A 91 -2.39 8.47 6.65
C ALA A 91 -2.32 7.76 5.29
N LEU A 92 -3.24 6.82 5.03
CA LEU A 92 -3.35 6.12 3.75
C LEU A 92 -3.67 7.08 2.60
N CYS A 93 -4.61 8.02 2.80
CA CYS A 93 -4.96 9.03 1.82
C CYS A 93 -3.75 9.88 1.44
N ALA A 94 -3.06 10.44 2.43
CA ALA A 94 -1.89 11.30 2.21
C ALA A 94 -0.76 10.54 1.50
N ALA A 95 -0.42 9.33 1.96
CA ALA A 95 0.60 8.49 1.34
C ALA A 95 0.24 8.15 -0.11
N SER A 96 -0.99 7.72 -0.35
CA SER A 96 -1.46 7.30 -1.67
C SER A 96 -1.59 8.46 -2.66
N LEU A 97 -1.93 9.65 -2.20
CA LEU A 97 -1.93 10.84 -3.06
C LEU A 97 -0.52 11.22 -3.46
N LEU A 98 0.43 11.28 -2.51
CA LEU A 98 1.84 11.51 -2.82
C LEU A 98 2.40 10.48 -3.80
N GLN A 99 2.07 9.20 -3.60
CA GLN A 99 2.47 8.13 -4.50
C GLN A 99 1.89 8.33 -5.90
N GLN A 100 0.58 8.58 -5.99
CA GLN A 100 -0.13 8.67 -7.26
C GLN A 100 0.28 9.90 -8.08
N PHE A 101 0.49 11.05 -7.41
CA PHE A 101 1.09 12.22 -8.06
C PHE A 101 2.53 11.94 -8.49
N GLY A 102 3.31 11.23 -7.67
CA GLY A 102 4.69 10.86 -7.98
C GLY A 102 4.80 9.93 -9.18
N ILE A 103 3.97 8.88 -9.26
CA ILE A 103 3.95 7.91 -10.37
C ILE A 103 3.70 8.59 -11.72
N ARG A 104 3.00 9.72 -11.76
CA ARG A 104 2.76 10.49 -12.97
C ARG A 104 4.05 11.06 -13.58
N TYR A 105 5.10 11.25 -12.76
CA TYR A 105 6.35 11.91 -13.15
C TYR A 105 7.58 11.03 -12.95
N THR A 106 7.41 9.74 -12.64
CA THR A 106 8.51 8.77 -12.51
C THR A 106 8.14 7.41 -13.06
N SER A 107 9.13 6.55 -13.29
CA SER A 107 8.86 5.19 -13.80
C SER A 107 8.28 4.28 -12.71
N VAL A 108 7.52 3.24 -13.13
CA VAL A 108 6.92 2.22 -12.25
C VAL A 108 7.97 1.57 -11.34
N GLY A 109 9.12 1.16 -11.89
CA GLY A 109 10.20 0.54 -11.11
C GLY A 109 10.82 1.50 -10.11
N LYS A 110 11.07 2.78 -10.51
CA LYS A 110 11.63 3.81 -9.64
C LYS A 110 10.63 4.20 -8.53
N ALA A 111 9.33 4.31 -8.85
CA ALA A 111 8.28 4.52 -7.87
C ALA A 111 8.22 3.37 -6.86
N GLY A 112 8.25 2.11 -7.32
CA GLY A 112 8.31 0.95 -6.45
C GLY A 112 9.53 0.98 -5.52
N PHE A 113 10.73 1.25 -6.03
CA PHE A 113 11.94 1.38 -5.23
C PHE A 113 11.84 2.49 -4.17
N LEU A 114 11.47 3.71 -4.59
CA LEU A 114 11.40 4.86 -3.69
C LEU A 114 10.32 4.71 -2.63
N THR A 115 9.17 4.10 -2.96
CA THR A 115 8.12 3.79 -1.97
C THR A 115 8.67 2.88 -0.89
N THR A 116 9.45 1.86 -1.24
CA THR A 116 9.96 0.88 -0.28
C THR A 116 11.08 1.41 0.63
N LEU A 117 11.50 2.66 0.49
CA LEU A 117 12.36 3.31 1.49
C LEU A 117 11.75 3.32 2.90
N TYR A 118 10.45 3.02 3.03
CA TYR A 118 9.84 2.78 4.34
C TYR A 118 10.53 1.66 5.14
N ILE A 119 11.27 0.75 4.50
CA ILE A 119 12.04 -0.28 5.21
C ILE A 119 13.14 0.30 6.12
N VAL A 120 13.65 1.48 5.77
CA VAL A 120 14.61 2.23 6.60
C VAL A 120 13.87 3.12 7.59
N ILE A 121 12.82 3.79 7.12
CA ILE A 121 12.11 4.80 7.90
C ILE A 121 11.31 4.17 9.04
N VAL A 122 10.66 3.02 8.82
CA VAL A 122 9.90 2.31 9.87
C VAL A 122 10.76 1.97 11.09
N PRO A 123 11.93 1.30 10.97
CA PRO A 123 12.78 1.04 12.12
C PRO A 123 13.34 2.33 12.77
N LEU A 124 13.63 3.37 11.98
CA LEU A 124 14.07 4.67 12.52
C LEU A 124 12.95 5.31 13.36
N LEU A 125 11.72 5.36 12.85
CA LEU A 125 10.56 5.83 13.61
C LEU A 125 10.26 4.94 14.81
N GLY A 126 10.51 3.63 14.70
CA GLY A 126 10.37 2.67 15.78
C GLY A 126 11.22 3.00 17.01
N ILE A 127 12.41 3.60 16.82
CA ILE A 127 13.28 4.03 17.91
C ILE A 127 12.58 5.08 18.81
N PHE A 128 11.83 6.01 18.21
CA PHE A 128 11.09 7.04 18.97
C PHE A 128 9.96 6.44 19.83
N VAL A 129 9.42 5.29 19.43
CA VAL A 129 8.43 4.53 20.22
C VAL A 129 9.09 3.40 21.04
N ARG A 130 10.41 3.51 21.32
CA ARG A 130 11.22 2.60 22.13
C ARG A 130 11.29 1.15 21.60
N ARG A 131 11.09 0.95 20.32
CA ARG A 131 11.31 -0.33 19.63
C ARG A 131 12.66 -0.26 18.90
N ILE A 132 13.73 -0.70 19.57
CA ILE A 132 15.09 -0.64 19.03
C ILE A 132 15.35 -1.91 18.22
N PRO A 133 15.52 -1.81 16.87
CA PRO A 133 15.80 -2.97 16.02
C PRO A 133 17.19 -3.54 16.31
N GLY A 134 17.30 -4.86 16.33
CA GLY A 134 18.61 -5.52 16.48
C GLY A 134 19.49 -5.37 15.25
N VAL A 135 20.80 -5.63 15.40
CA VAL A 135 21.81 -5.52 14.32
C VAL A 135 21.43 -6.35 13.10
N LYS A 136 20.85 -7.54 13.28
CA LYS A 136 20.40 -8.41 12.18
C LYS A 136 19.39 -7.71 11.27
N VAL A 137 18.49 -6.91 11.83
CA VAL A 137 17.49 -6.14 11.08
C VAL A 137 18.18 -5.09 10.21
N TRP A 138 19.14 -4.35 10.77
CA TRP A 138 19.89 -3.34 10.01
C TRP A 138 20.71 -3.97 8.87
N CYS A 139 21.33 -5.11 9.10
CA CYS A 139 22.00 -5.85 8.02
C CYS A 139 21.03 -6.27 6.91
N SER A 140 19.82 -6.71 7.26
CA SER A 140 18.78 -7.07 6.29
C SER A 140 18.29 -5.86 5.52
N VAL A 141 18.10 -4.70 6.19
CA VAL A 141 17.72 -3.43 5.56
C VAL A 141 18.77 -2.99 4.53
N VAL A 142 20.05 -3.00 4.91
CA VAL A 142 21.14 -2.64 4.00
C VAL A 142 21.20 -3.58 2.80
N ALA A 143 21.12 -4.89 3.02
CA ALA A 143 21.12 -5.89 1.94
C ALA A 143 19.94 -5.69 0.98
N ALA A 144 18.73 -5.43 1.53
CA ALA A 144 17.54 -5.16 0.73
C ALA A 144 17.68 -3.88 -0.11
N LEU A 145 18.21 -2.80 0.49
CA LEU A 145 18.45 -1.54 -0.23
C LEU A 145 19.44 -1.72 -1.39
N ILE A 146 20.54 -2.45 -1.16
CA ILE A 146 21.51 -2.73 -2.22
C ILE A 146 20.84 -3.53 -3.35
N GLY A 147 20.13 -4.61 -3.00
CA GLY A 147 19.43 -5.43 -4.00
C GLY A 147 18.40 -4.65 -4.80
N MET A 148 17.59 -3.83 -4.15
CA MET A 148 16.60 -2.98 -4.81
C MET A 148 17.24 -1.88 -5.67
N TYR A 149 18.33 -1.27 -5.18
CA TYR A 149 19.09 -0.29 -5.96
C TYR A 149 19.60 -0.90 -7.27
N LEU A 150 20.25 -2.05 -7.20
CA LEU A 150 20.77 -2.75 -8.38
C LEU A 150 19.67 -3.16 -9.36
N LEU A 151 18.48 -3.46 -8.86
CA LEU A 151 17.35 -3.90 -9.68
C LEU A 151 16.59 -2.73 -10.34
N CYS A 152 16.44 -1.62 -9.64
CA CYS A 152 15.51 -0.56 -10.02
C CYS A 152 16.17 0.65 -10.66
N ILE A 153 17.47 0.87 -10.44
CA ILE A 153 18.16 2.07 -10.94
C ILE A 153 19.05 1.71 -12.12
N SER A 154 18.59 2.12 -13.30
CA SER A 154 19.35 2.06 -14.55
C SER A 154 19.55 3.49 -15.04
N GLY A 155 20.78 4.05 -14.92
CA GLY A 155 21.11 5.38 -15.46
C GLY A 155 21.48 6.43 -14.43
N SER A 156 21.45 7.73 -14.80
CA SER A 156 21.84 8.84 -13.94
C SER A 156 20.84 9.06 -12.79
N VAL A 157 21.35 9.11 -11.57
CA VAL A 157 20.54 9.40 -10.37
C VAL A 157 20.29 10.92 -10.29
N ARG A 158 19.29 11.40 -11.02
CA ARG A 158 18.74 12.74 -10.79
C ARG A 158 17.42 12.59 -10.05
N ILE A 159 17.26 13.34 -8.96
CA ILE A 159 16.01 13.39 -8.20
C ILE A 159 15.10 14.39 -8.89
N GLU A 160 14.01 13.90 -9.44
CA GLU A 160 12.96 14.70 -10.07
C GLU A 160 11.82 14.95 -9.08
N LEU A 161 10.86 15.82 -9.45
CA LEU A 161 9.70 16.13 -8.62
C LEU A 161 8.91 14.86 -8.24
N GLY A 162 8.72 13.95 -9.20
CA GLY A 162 8.05 12.67 -8.96
C GLY A 162 8.73 11.83 -7.89
N ASP A 163 10.07 11.79 -7.92
CA ASP A 163 10.87 11.06 -6.93
C ASP A 163 10.72 11.64 -5.53
N ALA A 164 10.77 12.98 -5.41
CA ALA A 164 10.58 13.67 -4.14
C ALA A 164 9.20 13.38 -3.54
N LEU A 165 8.15 13.35 -4.37
CA LEU A 165 6.80 13.00 -3.94
C LEU A 165 6.72 11.55 -3.45
N VAL A 166 7.36 10.60 -4.14
CA VAL A 166 7.38 9.19 -3.73
C VAL A 166 8.26 8.97 -2.48
N ILE A 167 9.33 9.73 -2.29
CA ILE A 167 10.09 9.70 -1.02
C ILE A 167 9.22 10.23 0.13
N GLY A 168 8.48 11.33 -0.08
CA GLY A 168 7.48 11.82 0.87
C GLY A 168 6.40 10.78 1.17
N CYS A 169 5.93 10.06 0.15
CA CYS A 169 5.03 8.92 0.29
C CYS A 169 5.60 7.83 1.20
N ALA A 170 6.87 7.46 1.03
CA ALA A 170 7.53 6.45 1.86
C ALA A 170 7.54 6.83 3.35
N LEU A 171 7.76 8.12 3.67
CA LEU A 171 7.65 8.62 5.03
C LEU A 171 6.23 8.46 5.60
N VAL A 172 5.22 8.86 4.83
CA VAL A 172 3.82 8.79 5.29
C VAL A 172 3.34 7.33 5.38
N PHE A 173 3.76 6.45 4.45
CA PHE A 173 3.48 5.01 4.58
C PHE A 173 4.18 4.39 5.80
N SER A 174 5.36 4.86 6.18
CA SER A 174 6.01 4.42 7.41
C SER A 174 5.17 4.74 8.64
N ILE A 175 4.60 5.95 8.68
CA ILE A 175 3.66 6.35 9.73
C ILE A 175 2.40 5.48 9.68
N HIS A 176 1.82 5.26 8.49
CA HIS A 176 0.66 4.40 8.29
C HIS A 176 0.89 2.98 8.83
N ILE A 177 2.04 2.36 8.51
CA ILE A 177 2.42 1.02 9.01
C ILE A 177 2.41 0.98 10.54
N LEU A 178 2.97 1.99 11.20
CA LEU A 178 3.00 2.07 12.67
C LEU A 178 1.61 2.32 13.28
N VAL A 179 0.79 3.13 12.64
CA VAL A 179 -0.59 3.38 13.05
C VAL A 179 -1.45 2.12 12.88
N VAL A 180 -1.30 1.41 11.78
CA VAL A 180 -1.96 0.11 11.55
C VAL A 180 -1.53 -0.90 12.62
N ASP A 181 -0.24 -1.01 12.92
CA ASP A 181 0.27 -1.91 13.97
C ASP A 181 -0.40 -1.63 15.31
N TYR A 182 -0.47 -0.36 15.70
CA TYR A 182 -1.10 0.04 16.96
C TYR A 182 -2.58 -0.33 17.06
N PHE A 183 -3.36 -0.07 16.01
CA PHE A 183 -4.82 -0.31 16.04
C PHE A 183 -5.22 -1.74 15.68
N ALA A 184 -4.45 -2.44 14.83
CA ALA A 184 -4.78 -3.79 14.38
C ALA A 184 -4.86 -4.81 15.52
N GLU A 185 -4.12 -4.60 16.63
CA GLU A 185 -4.21 -5.44 17.82
C GLU A 185 -5.50 -5.22 18.62
N GLN A 186 -6.08 -4.03 18.53
CA GLN A 186 -7.21 -3.59 19.35
C GLN A 186 -8.58 -3.89 18.72
N VAL A 187 -8.62 -3.97 17.38
CA VAL A 187 -9.86 -4.09 16.62
C VAL A 187 -9.82 -5.19 15.58
N ASP A 188 -10.97 -5.48 14.97
CA ASP A 188 -11.03 -6.38 13.83
C ASP A 188 -10.34 -5.76 12.61
N GLY A 189 -9.36 -6.48 12.04
CA GLY A 189 -8.55 -5.97 10.93
C GLY A 189 -9.33 -5.73 9.64
N VAL A 190 -10.37 -6.53 9.35
CA VAL A 190 -11.19 -6.35 8.15
C VAL A 190 -12.05 -5.10 8.29
N LYS A 191 -12.64 -4.86 9.48
CA LYS A 191 -13.40 -3.64 9.77
C LYS A 191 -12.51 -2.40 9.74
N LEU A 192 -11.28 -2.51 10.29
CA LEU A 192 -10.29 -1.43 10.23
C LEU A 192 -9.94 -1.09 8.78
N SER A 193 -9.68 -2.11 7.93
CA SER A 193 -9.41 -1.92 6.51
C SER A 193 -10.57 -1.27 5.77
N CYS A 194 -11.80 -1.71 6.01
CA CYS A 194 -12.99 -1.12 5.41
C CYS A 194 -13.11 0.37 5.77
N LEU A 195 -12.97 0.70 7.04
CA LEU A 195 -13.15 2.07 7.52
C LEU A 195 -12.04 3.01 7.04
N GLN A 196 -10.77 2.56 6.99
CA GLN A 196 -9.69 3.35 6.41
C GLN A 196 -9.90 3.63 4.92
N PHE A 197 -10.46 2.67 4.14
CA PHE A 197 -10.74 2.89 2.73
C PHE A 197 -11.90 3.86 2.53
N LEU A 198 -12.97 3.74 3.31
CA LEU A 198 -14.07 4.70 3.24
C LEU A 198 -13.60 6.12 3.59
N THR A 199 -12.78 6.25 4.64
CA THR A 199 -12.18 7.54 5.02
C THR A 199 -11.31 8.11 3.90
N SER A 200 -10.35 7.32 3.38
CA SER A 200 -9.47 7.73 2.29
C SER A 200 -10.25 8.04 1.02
N GLY A 201 -11.22 7.19 0.69
CA GLY A 201 -12.05 7.32 -0.50
C GLY A 201 -12.89 8.61 -0.49
N VAL A 202 -13.50 8.93 0.65
CA VAL A 202 -14.28 10.17 0.80
C VAL A 202 -13.38 11.40 0.71
N ILE A 203 -12.22 11.41 1.38
CA ILE A 203 -11.28 12.54 1.28
C ILE A 203 -10.81 12.73 -0.17
N CYS A 204 -10.38 11.64 -0.83
CA CYS A 204 -9.96 11.70 -2.23
C CYS A 204 -11.10 12.13 -3.16
N LEU A 205 -12.33 11.71 -2.90
CA LEU A 205 -13.50 12.09 -3.68
C LEU A 205 -13.78 13.61 -3.58
N VAL A 206 -13.71 14.15 -2.37
CA VAL A 206 -13.84 15.61 -2.17
C VAL A 206 -12.75 16.36 -2.91
N LEU A 207 -11.49 15.91 -2.80
CA LEU A 207 -10.36 16.51 -3.51
C LEU A 207 -10.53 16.38 -5.03
N ALA A 208 -11.02 15.23 -5.54
CA ALA A 208 -11.27 15.05 -6.96
C ALA A 208 -12.26 16.09 -7.52
N PHE A 209 -13.36 16.33 -6.82
CA PHE A 209 -14.32 17.36 -7.25
C PHE A 209 -13.79 18.80 -7.13
N LEU A 210 -12.84 19.05 -6.23
CA LEU A 210 -12.23 20.37 -6.05
C LEU A 210 -11.09 20.66 -7.03
N THR A 211 -10.34 19.64 -7.46
CA THR A 211 -9.09 19.81 -8.21
C THR A 211 -9.07 19.16 -9.59
N GLU A 212 -10.02 18.28 -9.86
CA GLU A 212 -10.13 17.51 -11.09
C GLU A 212 -11.58 17.64 -11.63
N HIS A 213 -11.82 17.08 -12.81
CA HIS A 213 -13.15 16.97 -13.41
C HIS A 213 -13.52 15.50 -13.58
N PRO A 214 -13.95 14.80 -12.50
CA PRO A 214 -14.30 13.38 -12.60
C PRO A 214 -15.43 13.16 -13.60
N SER A 215 -15.25 12.21 -14.52
CA SER A 215 -16.27 11.83 -15.49
C SER A 215 -16.50 10.33 -15.50
N TRP A 216 -17.72 9.92 -15.81
CA TRP A 216 -18.05 8.50 -15.94
C TRP A 216 -17.33 7.88 -17.12
N ASP A 217 -17.13 8.61 -18.23
CA ASP A 217 -16.43 8.12 -19.41
C ASP A 217 -14.98 7.77 -19.10
N ALA A 218 -14.27 8.62 -18.36
CA ALA A 218 -12.91 8.37 -17.91
C ALA A 218 -12.84 7.15 -16.96
N LEU A 219 -13.83 7.03 -16.05
CA LEU A 219 -13.90 5.90 -15.13
C LEU A 219 -14.14 4.58 -15.86
N PHE A 220 -15.05 4.54 -16.83
CA PHE A 220 -15.31 3.34 -17.64
C PHE A 220 -14.16 3.01 -18.57
N ALA A 221 -13.49 4.00 -19.17
CA ALA A 221 -12.30 3.78 -19.97
C ALA A 221 -11.15 3.16 -19.16
N GLY A 222 -10.96 3.63 -17.91
CA GLY A 222 -9.94 3.10 -16.99
C GLY A 222 -10.45 2.02 -16.04
N ILE A 223 -11.56 1.31 -16.35
CA ILE A 223 -12.22 0.40 -15.39
C ILE A 223 -11.31 -0.78 -14.96
N VAL A 224 -10.49 -1.32 -15.85
CA VAL A 224 -9.61 -2.46 -15.55
C VAL A 224 -8.56 -2.10 -14.50
N PRO A 225 -7.74 -1.04 -14.67
CA PRO A 225 -6.80 -0.63 -13.63
C PRO A 225 -7.50 -0.20 -12.34
N VAL A 226 -8.68 0.43 -12.40
CA VAL A 226 -9.46 0.81 -11.23
C VAL A 226 -9.97 -0.42 -10.46
N LEU A 227 -10.51 -1.42 -11.14
CA LEU A 227 -10.96 -2.67 -10.49
C LEU A 227 -9.79 -3.45 -9.90
N TYR A 228 -8.67 -3.56 -10.60
CA TYR A 228 -7.47 -4.18 -10.02
C TYR A 228 -7.04 -3.46 -8.75
N ALA A 229 -6.91 -2.14 -8.81
CA ALA A 229 -6.48 -1.32 -7.67
C ALA A 229 -7.51 -1.31 -6.53
N GLY A 230 -8.81 -1.32 -6.83
CA GLY A 230 -9.89 -1.30 -5.84
C GLY A 230 -10.11 -2.66 -5.17
N VAL A 231 -10.29 -3.71 -5.96
CA VAL A 231 -10.63 -5.05 -5.44
C VAL A 231 -9.38 -5.76 -4.92
N LEU A 232 -8.35 -5.91 -5.77
CA LEU A 232 -7.17 -6.70 -5.41
C LEU A 232 -6.20 -5.90 -4.55
N SER A 233 -5.78 -4.71 -4.98
CA SER A 233 -4.78 -3.94 -4.23
C SER A 233 -5.37 -3.37 -2.93
N SER A 234 -6.49 -2.66 -2.99
CA SER A 234 -7.13 -2.11 -1.78
C SER A 234 -7.85 -3.21 -0.99
N GLY A 235 -8.87 -3.84 -1.55
CA GLY A 235 -9.70 -4.81 -0.84
C GLY A 235 -8.90 -5.98 -0.26
N VAL A 236 -8.12 -6.67 -1.08
CA VAL A 236 -7.35 -7.85 -0.65
C VAL A 236 -6.00 -7.44 -0.06
N GLY A 237 -5.15 -6.70 -0.78
CA GLY A 237 -3.76 -6.43 -0.41
C GLY A 237 -3.62 -5.75 0.96
N TYR A 238 -4.27 -4.59 1.18
CA TYR A 238 -4.23 -3.92 2.49
C TYR A 238 -4.90 -4.73 3.61
N THR A 239 -5.94 -5.51 3.30
CA THR A 239 -6.54 -6.41 4.30
C THR A 239 -5.56 -7.51 4.72
N LEU A 240 -4.82 -8.08 3.76
CA LEU A 240 -3.75 -9.03 4.05
C LEU A 240 -2.64 -8.38 4.88
N GLN A 241 -2.27 -7.12 4.59
CA GLN A 241 -1.32 -6.36 5.40
C GLN A 241 -1.82 -6.22 6.84
N VAL A 242 -3.02 -5.68 7.06
CA VAL A 242 -3.57 -5.44 8.41
C VAL A 242 -3.68 -6.75 9.19
N VAL A 243 -4.10 -7.84 8.55
CA VAL A 243 -4.20 -9.15 9.19
C VAL A 243 -2.82 -9.75 9.46
N GLY A 244 -1.89 -9.63 8.52
CA GLY A 244 -0.53 -10.13 8.64
C GLY A 244 0.28 -9.40 9.72
N GLN A 245 0.18 -8.08 9.80
CA GLN A 245 0.91 -7.28 10.78
C GLN A 245 0.56 -7.59 12.26
N LYS A 246 -0.61 -8.19 12.53
CA LYS A 246 -0.98 -8.58 13.92
C LYS A 246 0.01 -9.52 14.60
N LYS A 247 0.83 -10.23 13.86
CA LYS A 247 1.73 -11.28 14.37
C LYS A 247 3.17 -11.11 13.91
N VAL A 248 3.47 -10.00 13.26
CA VAL A 248 4.79 -9.67 12.72
C VAL A 248 5.13 -8.25 13.14
N GLU A 249 6.32 -8.04 13.69
CA GLU A 249 6.79 -6.70 14.04
C GLU A 249 6.79 -5.75 12.83
N PRO A 250 6.50 -4.45 13.03
CA PRO A 250 6.43 -3.46 11.94
C PRO A 250 7.67 -3.44 11.04
N THR A 251 8.86 -3.57 11.62
CA THR A 251 10.11 -3.60 10.86
C THR A 251 10.23 -4.85 9.99
N ALA A 252 9.88 -6.03 10.53
CA ALA A 252 9.86 -7.27 9.75
C ALA A 252 8.74 -7.24 8.70
N ALA A 253 7.60 -6.65 9.01
CA ALA A 253 6.52 -6.46 8.06
C ALA A 253 6.95 -5.56 6.90
N SER A 254 7.62 -4.43 7.18
CA SER A 254 8.12 -3.52 6.15
C SER A 254 9.15 -4.19 5.23
N LEU A 255 10.02 -5.05 5.77
CA LEU A 255 10.96 -5.84 4.97
C LEU A 255 10.25 -6.81 4.02
N LEU A 256 9.21 -7.51 4.49
CA LEU A 256 8.43 -8.42 3.64
C LEU A 256 7.64 -7.67 2.57
N LEU A 257 7.04 -6.55 2.95
CA LEU A 257 6.27 -5.70 2.03
C LEU A 257 7.17 -5.05 0.98
N SER A 258 8.43 -4.75 1.29
CA SER A 258 9.37 -4.13 0.34
C SER A 258 9.64 -4.99 -0.91
N MET A 259 9.31 -6.28 -0.88
CA MET A 259 9.32 -7.14 -2.06
C MET A 259 8.38 -6.63 -3.17
N GLU A 260 7.48 -5.72 -2.87
CA GLU A 260 6.64 -5.06 -3.87
C GLU A 260 7.46 -4.34 -4.95
N SER A 261 8.66 -3.84 -4.61
CA SER A 261 9.56 -3.20 -5.58
C SER A 261 10.10 -4.20 -6.59
N VAL A 262 10.45 -5.41 -6.16
CA VAL A 262 10.88 -6.51 -7.04
C VAL A 262 9.73 -6.89 -7.96
N PHE A 263 8.56 -7.11 -7.39
CA PHE A 263 7.37 -7.46 -8.16
C PHE A 263 6.91 -6.35 -9.10
N SER A 264 7.12 -5.06 -8.76
CA SER A 264 6.77 -3.94 -9.64
C SER A 264 7.65 -3.88 -10.89
N VAL A 265 8.96 -4.16 -10.75
CA VAL A 265 9.88 -4.24 -11.88
C VAL A 265 9.52 -5.42 -12.78
N LEU A 266 9.29 -6.59 -12.20
CA LEU A 266 8.91 -7.80 -12.96
C LEU A 266 7.55 -7.61 -13.67
N ALA A 267 6.56 -7.06 -12.98
CA ALA A 267 5.26 -6.79 -13.56
C ALA A 267 5.34 -5.72 -14.68
N GLY A 268 6.11 -4.66 -14.45
CA GLY A 268 6.36 -3.64 -15.47
C GLY A 268 6.98 -4.23 -16.73
N TRP A 269 7.99 -5.09 -16.56
CA TRP A 269 8.65 -5.77 -17.69
C TRP A 269 7.72 -6.73 -18.45
N VAL A 270 6.91 -7.49 -17.75
CA VAL A 270 6.00 -8.48 -18.35
C VAL A 270 4.78 -7.82 -18.99
N ILE A 271 4.18 -6.80 -18.33
CA ILE A 271 2.90 -6.23 -18.77
C ILE A 271 3.10 -5.06 -19.73
N LEU A 272 4.05 -4.16 -19.45
CA LEU A 272 4.32 -2.98 -20.26
C LEU A 272 5.37 -3.24 -21.36
N GLY A 273 6.10 -4.37 -21.24
CA GLY A 273 7.17 -4.76 -22.16
C GLY A 273 8.47 -3.96 -21.94
N PRO A 274 9.59 -4.42 -22.55
CA PRO A 274 10.90 -3.76 -22.42
C PRO A 274 10.94 -2.34 -22.98
N VAL A 275 10.01 -1.99 -23.88
CA VAL A 275 9.94 -0.68 -24.55
C VAL A 275 9.53 0.45 -23.59
N SER A 276 8.75 0.16 -22.55
CA SER A 276 8.34 1.18 -21.58
C SER A 276 9.49 1.71 -20.70
N TYR A 277 10.55 0.92 -20.52
CA TYR A 277 11.77 1.37 -19.83
C TYR A 277 12.70 2.20 -20.71
N THR A 278 12.62 2.06 -22.02
CA THR A 278 13.49 2.74 -23.00
C THR A 278 12.92 4.08 -23.47
N HIS A 279 11.61 4.29 -23.45
CA HIS A 279 11.03 5.56 -23.91
C HIS A 279 11.36 6.75 -23.01
N LEU A 280 11.73 6.55 -21.74
CA LEU A 280 12.23 7.62 -20.86
C LEU A 280 13.74 7.85 -21.00
N THR A 281 14.49 6.93 -21.64
CA THR A 281 15.95 7.04 -21.81
C THR A 281 16.39 7.34 -23.25
N LEU A 282 15.59 7.00 -24.26
CA LEU A 282 15.94 7.20 -25.68
C LEU A 282 16.05 8.67 -26.13
N PRO A 283 15.24 9.64 -25.67
CA PRO A 283 15.43 11.02 -26.05
C PRO A 283 16.74 11.63 -25.55
N THR A 284 17.29 11.09 -24.46
CA THR A 284 18.52 11.60 -23.85
C THR A 284 19.79 11.05 -24.50
N ILE A 285 19.71 9.89 -25.13
CA ILE A 285 20.87 9.26 -25.82
C ILE A 285 21.04 9.80 -27.24
N LEU A 286 19.99 10.33 -27.86
CA LEU A 286 20.04 10.91 -29.23
C LEU A 286 20.40 12.41 -29.25
N LEU A 287 20.65 13.03 -28.09
CA LEU A 287 21.02 14.45 -27.94
C LEU A 287 22.45 14.66 -27.41
N VAL A 288 23.29 13.61 -27.45
CA VAL A 288 24.75 13.72 -27.17
C VAL A 288 25.55 13.38 -28.40
#